data_43c258595c625887511e69c26abdfae7
#
_entry.id   43c258595c625887511e69c26abdfae7
#
_cell.length_a   1.000
_cell.length_b   1.000
_cell.length_c   1.000
_cell.angle_alpha   90.00
_cell.angle_beta   90.00
_cell.angle_gamma   90.00
#
_symmetry.space_group_name_H-M   'P 1'
#
loop_
_entity.id
_entity.type
_entity.pdbx_description
1 polymer ?
#
loop_
_entity_poly.entity_id
_entity_poly.type
_entity_poly.pdbx_seq_one_letter_code
_entity_poly.pdbx_strand_id
1 'polypeptide(L)'
;MKRIITLLAALAIASAAHAQTDSLVVFDTQGDNLGISIAGFNITLGDDGSSSSGKAAKPKVKRVTTNFAGLSFGANAFTYKPNYGNWAGENQFMTDNTSSWRFGVEAFGVQVSLDRNQKVFLKASLNSTVDRYRFNNAMTLVNDENGALMPEPLSGTVKKSKMLAGYLGIGAGLGFKISKVLLMFDFNTDLLTGSYVKYKNPGKTRYDISGLSNIRYRTGVAATVSGFGIYADYALTPLYREDVGNHGQVLSIGIRCGF
;
A
#
# COMPACT_ATOMS: atom_id res chain seq x y z
N MET A 1 2.21 18.63 4.22
CA MET A 1 1.60 17.76 5.25
C MET A 1 0.13 18.04 5.46
N LYS A 2 -0.32 19.28 5.70
CA LYS A 2 -1.75 19.58 5.91
C LYS A 2 -2.65 19.06 4.77
N ARG A 3 -2.28 19.23 3.50
CA ARG A 3 -3.11 18.81 2.35
C ARG A 3 -3.21 17.29 2.17
N ILE A 4 -2.18 16.52 2.53
CA ILE A 4 -2.20 15.04 2.44
C ILE A 4 -3.05 14.47 3.59
N ILE A 5 -2.94 15.05 4.79
CA ILE A 5 -3.78 14.67 5.94
C ILE A 5 -5.24 15.04 5.65
N THR A 6 -5.49 16.20 5.02
CA THR A 6 -6.83 16.62 4.60
C THR A 6 -7.39 15.71 3.52
N LEU A 7 -6.57 15.22 2.56
CA LEU A 7 -7.00 14.29 1.52
C LEU A 7 -7.32 12.90 2.10
N LEU A 8 -6.51 12.41 3.04
CA LEU A 8 -6.77 11.16 3.76
C LEU A 8 -8.01 11.25 4.66
N ALA A 9 -8.20 12.38 5.34
CA ALA A 9 -9.41 12.64 6.13
C ALA A 9 -10.64 12.81 5.22
N ALA A 10 -10.50 13.49 4.08
CA ALA A 10 -11.58 13.63 3.10
C ALA A 10 -11.95 12.30 2.45
N LEU A 11 -10.98 11.41 2.20
CA LEU A 11 -11.23 10.06 1.67
C LEU A 11 -11.96 9.18 2.71
N ALA A 12 -11.56 9.29 3.98
CA ALA A 12 -12.23 8.59 5.09
C ALA A 12 -13.65 9.13 5.34
N ILE A 13 -13.87 10.44 5.20
CA ILE A 13 -15.19 11.08 5.32
C ILE A 13 -16.05 10.82 4.07
N ALA A 14 -15.45 10.82 2.87
CA ALA A 14 -16.16 10.49 1.64
C ALA A 14 -16.61 9.02 1.62
N SER A 15 -15.81 8.09 2.14
CA SER A 15 -16.22 6.69 2.29
C SER A 15 -17.34 6.52 3.33
N ALA A 16 -17.42 7.38 4.35
CA ALA A 16 -18.50 7.38 5.34
C ALA A 16 -19.76 8.11 4.83
N ALA A 17 -19.61 9.15 4.00
CA ALA A 17 -20.72 9.94 3.46
C ALA A 17 -21.37 9.32 2.22
N HIS A 18 -20.66 8.51 1.44
CA HIS A 18 -21.18 7.78 0.28
C HIS A 18 -21.97 6.52 0.66
N ALA A 19 -22.11 6.21 1.93
CA ALA A 19 -23.02 5.16 2.41
C ALA A 19 -24.52 5.51 2.21
N GLN A 20 -24.85 6.69 1.70
CA GLN A 20 -26.25 7.12 1.58
C GLN A 20 -26.78 7.46 0.18
N THR A 21 -25.95 7.53 -0.88
CA THR A 21 -26.47 7.83 -2.23
C THR A 21 -25.58 7.19 -3.30
N ASP A 22 -26.17 6.31 -4.10
CA ASP A 22 -25.60 5.64 -5.28
C ASP A 22 -24.26 4.93 -5.03
N SER A 23 -24.29 3.94 -4.16
CA SER A 23 -23.10 3.16 -3.82
C SER A 23 -22.70 2.25 -4.97
N LEU A 24 -21.46 2.39 -5.44
CA LEU A 24 -20.78 1.42 -6.30
C LEU A 24 -20.71 0.02 -5.65
N VAL A 25 -21.03 -0.07 -4.37
CA VAL A 25 -21.08 -1.29 -3.58
C VAL A 25 -22.40 -1.32 -2.85
N VAL A 26 -23.28 -2.22 -3.25
CA VAL A 26 -24.57 -2.47 -2.60
C VAL A 26 -24.45 -3.73 -1.77
N PHE A 27 -24.73 -3.62 -0.48
CA PHE A 27 -24.91 -4.76 0.40
C PHE A 27 -26.41 -5.04 0.52
N ASP A 28 -26.84 -6.17 0.00
CA ASP A 28 -28.23 -6.64 0.15
C ASP A 28 -28.26 -7.82 1.09
N THR A 29 -29.10 -7.75 2.12
CA THR A 29 -29.32 -8.82 3.08
C THR A 29 -30.77 -9.28 2.98
N GLN A 30 -31.07 -10.23 2.12
CA GLN A 30 -32.36 -10.92 2.11
C GLN A 30 -32.27 -12.21 2.92
N GLY A 31 -32.76 -12.18 4.14
CA GLY A 31 -32.72 -13.34 5.05
C GLY A 31 -31.30 -13.70 5.48
N ASP A 32 -30.89 -14.95 5.24
CA ASP A 32 -29.57 -15.47 5.59
C ASP A 32 -28.51 -15.30 4.47
N ASN A 33 -28.87 -14.65 3.37
CA ASN A 33 -27.99 -14.44 2.22
C ASN A 33 -27.43 -13.04 2.22
N LEU A 34 -26.10 -12.91 2.05
CA LEU A 34 -25.42 -11.65 1.85
C LEU A 34 -25.12 -11.47 0.36
N GLY A 35 -25.76 -10.52 -0.28
CA GLY A 35 -25.46 -10.08 -1.63
C GLY A 35 -24.48 -8.91 -1.58
N ILE A 36 -23.37 -8.99 -2.31
CA ILE A 36 -22.42 -7.90 -2.50
C ILE A 36 -22.40 -7.60 -3.99
N SER A 37 -22.82 -6.40 -4.38
CA SER A 37 -22.71 -5.91 -5.75
C SER A 37 -21.63 -4.85 -5.83
N ILE A 38 -20.60 -5.09 -6.64
CA ILE A 38 -19.51 -4.14 -6.89
C ILE A 38 -19.47 -3.88 -8.39
N ALA A 39 -19.78 -2.66 -8.81
CA ALA A 39 -19.68 -2.21 -10.21
C ALA A 39 -20.31 -3.19 -11.23
N GLY A 40 -21.49 -3.77 -10.89
CA GLY A 40 -22.20 -4.72 -11.76
C GLY A 40 -21.81 -6.19 -11.60
N PHE A 41 -20.82 -6.52 -10.76
CA PHE A 41 -20.52 -7.88 -10.34
C PHE A 41 -21.31 -8.22 -9.07
N ASN A 42 -22.19 -9.19 -9.16
CA ASN A 42 -22.99 -9.66 -8.03
C ASN A 42 -22.34 -10.92 -7.45
N ILE A 43 -21.95 -10.86 -6.20
CA ILE A 43 -21.47 -12.02 -5.42
C ILE A 43 -22.54 -12.31 -4.38
N THR A 44 -23.27 -13.41 -4.52
CA THR A 44 -24.25 -13.88 -3.53
C THR A 44 -23.59 -14.97 -2.69
N LEU A 45 -23.43 -14.73 -1.40
CA LEU A 45 -22.98 -15.70 -0.41
C LEU A 45 -24.21 -16.20 0.34
N GLY A 46 -24.77 -17.30 -0.10
CA GLY A 46 -25.92 -17.98 0.53
C GLY A 46 -25.51 -19.30 1.14
N ASP A 47 -26.16 -19.67 2.23
CA ASP A 47 -26.14 -21.04 2.74
C ASP A 47 -27.26 -21.83 2.00
N ASP A 48 -26.89 -22.90 1.28
CA ASP A 48 -27.87 -23.81 0.66
C ASP A 48 -28.70 -24.45 1.76
N GLY A 49 -29.88 -23.85 1.98
CA GLY A 49 -30.80 -24.27 3.00
C GLY A 49 -31.35 -25.67 2.76
N SER A 50 -30.75 -26.67 3.39
CA SER A 50 -31.46 -27.92 3.70
C SER A 50 -32.08 -27.78 5.08
N SER A 51 -33.38 -27.57 5.11
CA SER A 51 -34.23 -27.68 6.31
C SER A 51 -34.14 -29.07 6.87
N SER A 52 -33.50 -29.29 8.00
CA SER A 52 -33.70 -30.47 8.84
C SER A 52 -33.87 -30.07 10.29
N SER A 53 -34.96 -30.56 10.83
CA SER A 53 -35.49 -30.43 12.16
C SER A 53 -34.51 -30.71 13.30
N GLY A 54 -34.52 -29.81 14.31
CA GLY A 54 -34.39 -30.19 15.73
C GLY A 54 -33.03 -30.69 16.22
N LYS A 55 -31.94 -29.91 16.01
CA LYS A 55 -30.72 -29.98 16.84
C LYS A 55 -30.28 -28.57 17.19
N ALA A 56 -29.85 -28.34 18.45
CA ALA A 56 -29.36 -27.05 18.92
C ALA A 56 -28.44 -26.41 17.87
N ALA A 57 -28.81 -25.24 17.39
CA ALA A 57 -28.13 -24.55 16.30
C ALA A 57 -26.67 -24.30 16.72
N LYS A 58 -25.73 -24.97 16.05
CA LYS A 58 -24.31 -24.62 16.15
C LYS A 58 -24.16 -23.13 15.75
N PRO A 59 -23.34 -22.34 16.48
CA PRO A 59 -23.18 -20.91 16.16
C PRO A 59 -22.78 -20.76 14.69
N LYS A 60 -23.57 -19.97 13.94
CA LYS A 60 -23.29 -19.67 12.53
C LYS A 60 -21.93 -18.95 12.45
N VAL A 61 -20.97 -19.56 11.79
CA VAL A 61 -19.63 -19.00 11.60
C VAL A 61 -19.70 -17.92 10.54
N LYS A 62 -19.37 -16.68 10.91
CA LYS A 62 -19.28 -15.58 9.93
C LYS A 62 -18.18 -15.89 8.92
N ARG A 63 -18.54 -16.12 7.66
CA ARG A 63 -17.57 -16.36 6.57
C ARG A 63 -16.91 -15.10 6.05
N VAL A 64 -17.57 -13.97 6.21
CA VAL A 64 -17.07 -12.67 5.74
C VAL A 64 -16.79 -11.77 6.94
N THR A 65 -15.62 -11.19 6.97
CA THR A 65 -15.20 -10.22 7.98
C THR A 65 -14.66 -8.98 7.31
N THR A 66 -15.07 -7.82 7.78
CA THR A 66 -14.58 -6.52 7.30
C THR A 66 -13.65 -5.92 8.35
N ASN A 67 -12.52 -5.38 7.92
CA ASN A 67 -11.57 -4.68 8.76
C ASN A 67 -11.42 -3.24 8.27
N PHE A 68 -11.27 -2.32 9.19
CA PHE A 68 -11.04 -0.90 8.91
C PHE A 68 -9.79 -0.42 9.63
N ALA A 69 -9.06 0.49 8.99
CA ALA A 69 -7.96 1.23 9.57
C ALA A 69 -6.75 0.37 10.04
N GLY A 70 -6.27 -0.51 9.19
CA GLY A 70 -4.95 -1.12 9.38
C GLY A 70 -3.82 -0.12 9.11
N LEU A 71 -2.78 -0.15 9.94
CA LEU A 71 -1.61 0.72 9.81
C LEU A 71 -0.34 -0.10 9.61
N SER A 72 0.57 0.41 8.79
CA SER A 72 1.89 -0.17 8.60
C SER A 72 2.97 0.90 8.59
N PHE A 73 4.12 0.59 9.17
CA PHE A 73 5.30 1.44 9.16
C PHE A 73 6.55 0.57 8.99
N GLY A 74 7.44 0.95 8.06
CA GLY A 74 8.63 0.16 7.78
C GLY A 74 9.76 0.96 7.16
N ALA A 75 10.93 0.36 7.12
CA ALA A 75 12.09 0.87 6.41
C ALA A 75 12.05 0.44 4.95
N ASN A 76 12.45 1.33 4.05
CA ASN A 76 12.63 1.07 2.63
C ASN A 76 14.10 0.86 2.31
N ALA A 77 14.42 -0.19 1.58
CA ALA A 77 15.75 -0.48 1.08
C ALA A 77 15.69 -0.82 -0.42
N PHE A 78 16.72 -0.42 -1.16
CA PHE A 78 16.92 -0.89 -2.52
C PHE A 78 17.59 -2.26 -2.49
N THR A 79 17.03 -3.24 -3.20
CA THR A 79 17.53 -4.62 -3.22
C THR A 79 18.53 -4.89 -4.33
N TYR A 80 18.56 -4.01 -5.32
CA TYR A 80 19.42 -4.16 -6.48
C TYR A 80 20.36 -2.95 -6.60
N LYS A 81 21.64 -3.20 -6.84
CA LYS A 81 22.57 -2.14 -7.29
C LYS A 81 22.12 -1.76 -8.69
N PRO A 82 21.49 -0.62 -8.88
CA PRO A 82 20.91 -0.32 -10.15
C PRO A 82 22.00 -0.21 -11.18
N ASN A 83 21.74 -0.78 -12.35
CA ASN A 83 22.49 -0.43 -13.54
C ASN A 83 21.96 0.96 -13.92
N TYR A 84 22.72 2.00 -13.61
CA TYR A 84 22.21 3.36 -13.56
C TYR A 84 21.95 3.99 -14.93
N GLY A 85 22.05 3.24 -16.01
CA GLY A 85 21.75 3.78 -17.33
C GLY A 85 22.40 5.15 -17.52
N ASN A 86 21.57 6.18 -17.76
CA ASN A 86 22.02 7.57 -17.92
C ASN A 86 22.57 8.20 -16.63
N TRP A 87 22.41 7.56 -15.47
CA TRP A 87 22.96 8.01 -14.18
C TRP A 87 24.22 7.24 -13.76
N ALA A 88 24.88 6.56 -14.71
CA ALA A 88 26.12 5.84 -14.48
C ALA A 88 27.18 6.80 -13.89
N GLY A 89 27.77 6.39 -12.77
CA GLY A 89 28.68 7.24 -11.99
C GLY A 89 28.05 8.02 -10.84
N GLU A 90 26.73 8.20 -10.82
CA GLU A 90 25.98 8.90 -9.76
C GLU A 90 25.50 7.96 -8.64
N ASN A 91 26.20 6.84 -8.44
CA ASN A 91 25.90 5.86 -7.38
C ASN A 91 25.82 6.48 -5.97
N GLN A 92 26.45 7.62 -5.80
CA GLN A 92 26.57 8.29 -4.51
C GLN A 92 25.30 8.97 -4.06
N PHE A 93 24.34 9.21 -4.98
CA PHE A 93 23.11 9.88 -4.60
C PHE A 93 22.04 8.93 -4.06
N MET A 94 22.31 7.64 -4.03
CA MET A 94 21.41 6.60 -3.54
C MET A 94 20.80 6.96 -2.19
N THR A 95 19.60 6.52 -2.00
CA THR A 95 18.86 6.70 -0.74
C THR A 95 19.61 6.08 0.43
N ASP A 96 19.70 6.83 1.52
CA ASP A 96 20.11 6.28 2.81
C ASP A 96 19.00 5.36 3.33
N ASN A 97 19.26 4.06 3.30
CA ASN A 97 18.30 3.03 3.72
C ASN A 97 17.88 3.20 5.18
N THR A 98 18.73 3.73 6.04
CA THR A 98 18.43 3.93 7.47
C THR A 98 17.41 5.04 7.73
N SER A 99 17.23 5.94 6.76
CA SER A 99 16.34 7.11 6.87
C SER A 99 15.20 7.09 5.85
N SER A 100 15.13 6.06 5.02
CA SER A 100 14.04 5.84 4.06
C SER A 100 12.97 4.98 4.71
N TRP A 101 11.70 5.40 4.60
CA TRP A 101 10.61 4.70 5.26
C TRP A 101 9.33 4.72 4.44
N ARG A 102 8.46 3.77 4.74
CA ARG A 102 7.09 3.67 4.25
C ARG A 102 6.12 3.81 5.41
N PHE A 103 5.07 4.57 5.19
CA PHE A 103 3.87 4.57 6.01
C PHE A 103 2.69 4.14 5.15
N GLY A 104 1.92 3.18 5.61
CA GLY A 104 0.75 2.67 4.90
C GLY A 104 -0.48 2.65 5.79
N VAL A 105 -1.62 2.89 5.15
CA VAL A 105 -2.95 2.79 5.74
C VAL A 105 -3.77 1.83 4.88
N GLU A 106 -4.30 0.79 5.47
CA GLU A 106 -5.35 -0.03 4.88
C GLU A 106 -6.68 0.60 5.30
N ALA A 107 -7.30 1.35 4.40
CA ALA A 107 -8.54 2.07 4.69
C ALA A 107 -9.73 1.12 4.87
N PHE A 108 -9.74 0.03 4.09
CA PHE A 108 -10.78 -0.97 4.09
C PHE A 108 -10.22 -2.33 3.68
N GLY A 109 -10.65 -3.40 4.35
CA GLY A 109 -10.32 -4.76 4.01
C GLY A 109 -11.53 -5.70 4.18
N VAL A 110 -11.70 -6.62 3.24
CA VAL A 110 -12.68 -7.70 3.30
C VAL A 110 -11.95 -9.02 3.32
N GLN A 111 -12.29 -9.89 4.26
CA GLN A 111 -11.76 -11.24 4.36
C GLN A 111 -12.90 -12.24 4.18
N VAL A 112 -12.68 -13.24 3.32
CA VAL A 112 -13.63 -14.33 3.05
C VAL A 112 -12.98 -15.63 3.44
N SER A 113 -13.54 -16.31 4.45
CA SER A 113 -13.04 -17.63 4.89
C SER A 113 -13.36 -18.71 3.86
N LEU A 114 -12.34 -19.43 3.42
CA LEU A 114 -12.44 -20.52 2.46
C LEU A 114 -12.80 -21.85 3.13
N ASP A 115 -12.48 -22.00 4.41
CA ASP A 115 -12.74 -23.21 5.17
C ASP A 115 -13.70 -22.95 6.34
N ARG A 116 -14.34 -24.04 6.83
CA ARG A 116 -15.30 -23.98 7.96
C ARG A 116 -14.63 -23.58 9.29
N ASN A 117 -13.34 -23.83 9.44
CA ASN A 117 -12.59 -23.53 10.65
C ASN A 117 -11.98 -22.14 10.66
N GLN A 118 -12.22 -21.35 9.60
CA GLN A 118 -11.66 -19.99 9.40
C GLN A 118 -10.12 -19.95 9.50
N LYS A 119 -9.46 -21.01 9.03
CA LYS A 119 -8.00 -21.10 9.01
C LYS A 119 -7.39 -20.59 7.73
N VAL A 120 -8.15 -20.63 6.63
CA VAL A 120 -7.72 -20.16 5.30
C VAL A 120 -8.73 -19.12 4.81
N PHE A 121 -8.24 -17.97 4.35
CA PHE A 121 -9.11 -16.91 3.86
C PHE A 121 -8.46 -16.12 2.73
N LEU A 122 -9.32 -15.60 1.86
CA LEU A 122 -8.96 -14.58 0.89
C LEU A 122 -9.19 -13.20 1.50
N LYS A 123 -8.34 -12.24 1.13
CA LYS A 123 -8.46 -10.85 1.52
C LYS A 123 -8.45 -9.97 0.28
N ALA A 124 -9.30 -8.97 0.25
CA ALA A 124 -9.21 -7.83 -0.65
C ALA A 124 -9.11 -6.55 0.18
N SER A 125 -8.33 -5.58 -0.26
CA SER A 125 -8.10 -4.35 0.51
C SER A 125 -7.91 -3.12 -0.38
N LEU A 126 -8.25 -1.96 0.20
CA LEU A 126 -7.95 -0.64 -0.33
C LEU A 126 -6.86 -0.01 0.54
N ASN A 127 -5.75 0.36 -0.09
CA ASN A 127 -4.54 0.80 0.60
C ASN A 127 -4.12 2.18 0.14
N SER A 128 -3.58 2.97 1.06
CA SER A 128 -2.84 4.19 0.74
C SER A 128 -1.46 4.12 1.37
N THR A 129 -0.42 4.44 0.59
CA THR A 129 0.96 4.42 1.10
C THR A 129 1.69 5.71 0.78
N VAL A 130 2.57 6.12 1.68
CA VAL A 130 3.50 7.22 1.48
C VAL A 130 4.91 6.68 1.71
N ASP A 131 5.72 6.73 0.67
CA ASP A 131 7.12 6.37 0.72
C ASP A 131 7.98 7.62 0.81
N ARG A 132 8.95 7.58 1.70
CA ARG A 132 9.98 8.60 1.81
C ARG A 132 11.34 7.97 1.53
N TYR A 133 12.09 8.61 0.64
CA TYR A 133 13.47 8.25 0.32
C TYR A 133 14.37 9.42 0.68
N ARG A 134 15.44 9.15 1.41
CA ARG A 134 16.46 10.14 1.74
C ARG A 134 17.67 9.95 0.85
N PHE A 135 18.19 11.03 0.30
CA PHE A 135 19.43 11.02 -0.46
C PHE A 135 20.64 11.15 0.48
N ASN A 136 21.69 10.39 0.21
CA ASN A 136 22.90 10.34 1.06
C ASN A 136 23.73 11.61 0.96
N ASN A 137 23.80 12.21 -0.23
CA ASN A 137 24.69 13.32 -0.53
C ASN A 137 23.94 14.63 -0.75
N ALA A 138 24.70 15.69 -1.02
CA ALA A 138 24.18 16.98 -1.42
C ALA A 138 23.62 16.93 -2.87
N MET A 139 22.68 16.02 -3.09
CA MET A 139 22.05 15.76 -4.37
C MET A 139 20.53 15.93 -4.25
N THR A 140 19.90 16.26 -5.38
CA THR A 140 18.46 16.26 -5.55
C THR A 140 18.10 15.61 -6.87
N LEU A 141 16.81 15.44 -7.15
CA LEU A 141 16.29 15.01 -8.45
C LEU A 141 15.52 16.17 -9.06
N VAL A 142 15.77 16.45 -10.32
CA VAL A 142 15.06 17.48 -11.09
C VAL A 142 14.53 16.88 -12.39
N ASN A 143 13.48 17.46 -12.94
CA ASN A 143 13.11 17.19 -14.32
C ASN A 143 13.82 18.22 -15.22
N ASP A 144 14.48 17.74 -16.28
CA ASP A 144 15.08 18.59 -17.29
C ASP A 144 14.00 19.30 -18.16
N GLU A 145 14.42 20.07 -19.14
CA GLU A 145 13.53 20.78 -20.05
C GLU A 145 12.65 19.83 -20.89
N ASN A 146 13.07 18.58 -21.08
CA ASN A 146 12.32 17.54 -21.77
C ASN A 146 11.44 16.71 -20.83
N GLY A 147 11.45 17.00 -19.51
CA GLY A 147 10.72 16.27 -18.49
C GLY A 147 11.39 14.98 -18.03
N ALA A 148 12.62 14.69 -18.47
CA ALA A 148 13.37 13.54 -17.97
C ALA A 148 13.88 13.80 -16.55
N LEU A 149 13.76 12.82 -15.68
CA LEU A 149 14.21 12.91 -14.29
C LEU A 149 15.71 12.63 -14.23
N MET A 150 16.48 13.52 -13.61
CA MET A 150 17.94 13.38 -13.47
C MET A 150 18.44 13.85 -12.10
N PRO A 151 19.58 13.31 -11.62
CA PRO A 151 20.22 13.78 -10.41
C PRO A 151 20.92 15.10 -10.66
N GLU A 152 20.76 16.03 -9.72
CA GLU A 152 21.42 17.34 -9.73
C GLU A 152 22.19 17.56 -8.42
N PRO A 153 23.50 17.89 -8.47
CA PRO A 153 24.28 18.23 -7.30
C PRO A 153 23.84 19.58 -6.72
N LEU A 154 23.67 19.61 -5.40
CA LEU A 154 23.35 20.83 -4.66
C LEU A 154 24.64 21.47 -4.13
N SER A 155 24.89 22.74 -4.44
CA SER A 155 26.04 23.51 -3.94
C SER A 155 25.85 23.86 -2.46
N GLY A 156 26.96 23.90 -1.69
CA GLY A 156 26.96 24.32 -0.28
C GLY A 156 26.53 23.24 0.71
N THR A 157 26.21 23.66 1.93
CA THR A 157 25.86 22.73 3.01
C THR A 157 24.41 22.32 2.96
N VAL A 158 24.15 21.11 2.48
CA VAL A 158 22.79 20.54 2.40
C VAL A 158 22.49 19.76 3.68
N LYS A 159 21.53 20.25 4.48
CA LYS A 159 21.16 19.58 5.74
C LYS A 159 20.28 18.34 5.52
N LYS A 160 19.41 18.39 4.52
CA LYS A 160 18.49 17.27 4.21
C LYS A 160 18.04 17.37 2.74
N SER A 161 18.12 16.25 2.04
CA SER A 161 17.47 16.06 0.73
C SER A 161 16.68 14.78 0.75
N LYS A 162 15.45 14.81 0.23
CA LYS A 162 14.53 13.68 0.26
C LYS A 162 13.47 13.77 -0.83
N MET A 163 13.03 12.61 -1.28
CA MET A 163 11.88 12.42 -2.15
C MET A 163 10.73 11.80 -1.36
N LEU A 164 9.50 12.21 -1.67
CA LEU A 164 8.29 11.56 -1.19
C LEU A 164 7.44 11.16 -2.39
N ALA A 165 6.84 9.97 -2.30
CA ALA A 165 5.90 9.44 -3.28
C ALA A 165 4.66 8.91 -2.55
N GLY A 166 3.48 9.32 -3.00
CA GLY A 166 2.19 8.88 -2.49
C GLY A 166 1.54 7.92 -3.47
N TYR A 167 0.92 6.87 -2.96
CA TYR A 167 0.23 5.86 -3.76
C TYR A 167 -1.13 5.53 -3.18
N LEU A 168 -2.08 5.21 -4.06
CA LEU A 168 -3.35 4.60 -3.74
C LEU A 168 -3.40 3.23 -4.43
N GLY A 169 -3.76 2.18 -3.71
CA GLY A 169 -3.68 0.82 -4.23
C GLY A 169 -4.82 -0.07 -3.80
N ILE A 170 -4.98 -1.13 -4.57
CA ILE A 170 -5.82 -2.28 -4.23
C ILE A 170 -4.93 -3.47 -3.95
N GLY A 171 -5.33 -4.28 -2.98
CA GLY A 171 -4.61 -5.49 -2.60
C GLY A 171 -5.51 -6.72 -2.63
N ALA A 172 -4.91 -7.85 -2.96
CA ALA A 172 -5.48 -9.16 -2.78
C ALA A 172 -4.48 -10.03 -2.00
N GLY A 173 -4.97 -10.91 -1.14
CA GLY A 173 -4.11 -11.74 -0.32
C GLY A 173 -4.72 -13.08 0.04
N LEU A 174 -3.84 -14.01 0.40
CA LEU A 174 -4.19 -15.32 0.95
C LEU A 174 -3.64 -15.41 2.36
N GLY A 175 -4.52 -15.71 3.31
CA GLY A 175 -4.17 -15.80 4.73
C GLY A 175 -4.34 -17.19 5.31
N PHE A 176 -3.44 -17.51 6.23
CA PHE A 176 -3.44 -18.77 6.97
C PHE A 176 -3.35 -18.51 8.47
N LYS A 177 -4.32 -18.99 9.22
CA LYS A 177 -4.34 -18.90 10.68
C LYS A 177 -3.80 -20.19 11.30
N ILE A 178 -2.64 -20.09 11.92
CA ILE A 178 -1.98 -21.21 12.61
C ILE A 178 -1.92 -20.85 14.10
N SER A 179 -2.80 -21.46 14.90
CA SER A 179 -2.96 -21.12 16.32
C SER A 179 -3.34 -19.63 16.48
N LYS A 180 -2.48 -18.82 17.11
CA LYS A 180 -2.66 -17.39 17.32
C LYS A 180 -1.98 -16.55 16.24
N VAL A 181 -1.19 -17.17 15.36
CA VAL A 181 -0.44 -16.49 14.31
C VAL A 181 -1.25 -16.48 13.04
N LEU A 182 -1.34 -15.32 12.43
CA LEU A 182 -1.93 -15.09 11.11
C LEU A 182 -0.80 -14.80 10.12
N LEU A 183 -0.62 -15.71 9.16
CA LEU A 183 0.29 -15.53 8.04
C LEU A 183 -0.49 -14.99 6.84
N MET A 184 0.02 -13.96 6.17
CA MET A 184 -0.57 -13.36 5.00
C MET A 184 0.43 -13.33 3.86
N PHE A 185 -0.05 -13.63 2.65
CA PHE A 185 0.66 -13.41 1.39
C PHE A 185 -0.16 -12.39 0.60
N ASP A 186 0.41 -11.23 0.36
CA ASP A 186 -0.28 -10.10 -0.25
C ASP A 186 0.28 -9.80 -1.64
N PHE A 187 -0.60 -9.45 -2.57
CA PHE A 187 -0.27 -8.82 -3.84
C PHE A 187 -1.02 -7.50 -3.94
N ASN A 188 -0.31 -6.43 -4.27
CA ASN A 188 -0.86 -5.08 -4.33
C ASN A 188 -0.54 -4.43 -5.68
N THR A 189 -1.52 -3.71 -6.20
CA THR A 189 -1.37 -2.81 -7.35
C THR A 189 -1.60 -1.40 -6.87
N ASP A 190 -0.58 -0.55 -6.97
CA ASP A 190 -0.60 0.82 -6.49
C ASP A 190 -0.50 1.80 -7.66
N LEU A 191 -1.29 2.86 -7.64
CA LEU A 191 -1.23 4.00 -8.56
C LEU A 191 -0.52 5.16 -7.87
N LEU A 192 0.44 5.78 -8.55
CA LEU A 192 1.12 6.98 -8.07
C LEU A 192 0.12 8.15 -8.03
N THR A 193 -0.08 8.74 -6.87
CA THR A 193 -0.95 9.92 -6.67
C THR A 193 -0.20 11.23 -6.71
N GLY A 194 1.12 11.17 -6.55
CA GLY A 194 2.00 12.32 -6.64
C GLY A 194 3.36 12.07 -6.02
N SER A 195 4.35 12.81 -6.51
CA SER A 195 5.71 12.76 -6.00
C SER A 195 6.35 14.14 -5.98
N TYR A 196 7.19 14.37 -4.98
CA TYR A 196 7.91 15.62 -4.84
C TYR A 196 9.25 15.42 -4.15
N VAL A 197 10.17 16.31 -4.45
CA VAL A 197 11.45 16.44 -3.78
C VAL A 197 11.41 17.64 -2.84
N LYS A 198 12.15 17.53 -1.75
CA LYS A 198 12.33 18.60 -0.78
C LYS A 198 13.72 18.55 -0.20
N TYR A 199 14.42 19.70 -0.27
CA TYR A 199 15.72 19.87 0.36
C TYR A 199 15.81 21.19 1.15
N LYS A 200 16.88 21.32 1.94
CA LYS A 200 17.19 22.52 2.71
C LYS A 200 18.63 22.95 2.43
N ASN A 201 18.78 24.07 1.66
CA ASN A 201 20.07 24.64 1.25
C ASN A 201 19.94 26.12 0.84
N PRO A 202 20.37 27.09 1.64
CA PRO A 202 20.12 27.25 3.07
C PRO A 202 18.63 27.32 3.36
N GLY A 203 17.81 27.76 2.38
CA GLY A 203 16.37 27.83 2.39
C GLY A 203 15.73 26.47 2.22
N LYS A 204 14.41 26.40 2.36
CA LYS A 204 13.60 25.19 2.17
C LYS A 204 12.96 25.25 0.79
N THR A 205 13.36 24.33 -0.07
CA THR A 205 12.84 24.19 -1.43
C THR A 205 12.00 22.92 -1.55
N ARG A 206 10.91 23.00 -2.28
CA ARG A 206 10.04 21.88 -2.64
C ARG A 206 9.51 22.09 -4.04
N TYR A 207 9.56 21.03 -4.85
CA TYR A 207 8.95 20.99 -6.18
C TYR A 207 8.47 19.57 -6.49
N ASP A 208 7.48 19.47 -7.34
CA ASP A 208 6.94 18.21 -7.80
C ASP A 208 7.85 17.65 -8.89
N ILE A 209 7.97 16.32 -8.95
CA ILE A 209 8.77 15.60 -9.94
C ILE A 209 7.91 14.59 -10.68
N SER A 210 8.29 14.31 -11.93
CA SER A 210 7.80 13.19 -12.73
C SER A 210 8.93 12.18 -12.96
N GLY A 211 8.63 11.01 -13.52
CA GLY A 211 9.65 9.98 -13.81
C GLY A 211 9.63 8.78 -12.85
N LEU A 212 8.74 8.77 -11.84
CA LEU A 212 8.45 7.56 -11.09
C LEU A 212 7.47 6.67 -11.86
N SER A 213 7.51 5.36 -11.59
CA SER A 213 6.56 4.40 -12.16
C SER A 213 5.14 4.73 -11.72
N ASN A 214 4.24 4.97 -12.68
CA ASN A 214 2.84 5.34 -12.42
C ASN A 214 2.07 4.20 -11.77
N ILE A 215 2.39 2.95 -12.16
CA ILE A 215 1.80 1.73 -11.60
C ILE A 215 2.92 0.95 -10.94
N ARG A 216 2.67 0.52 -9.70
CA ARG A 216 3.59 -0.30 -8.93
C ARG A 216 2.91 -1.59 -8.51
N TYR A 217 3.52 -2.73 -8.85
CA TYR A 217 3.14 -4.04 -8.36
C TYR A 217 4.03 -4.41 -7.19
N ARG A 218 3.42 -4.87 -6.10
CA ARG A 218 4.14 -5.35 -4.92
C ARG A 218 3.62 -6.71 -4.49
N THR A 219 4.51 -7.56 -4.03
CA THR A 219 4.16 -8.78 -3.31
C THR A 219 4.73 -8.71 -1.91
N GLY A 220 4.05 -9.31 -0.96
CA GLY A 220 4.45 -9.23 0.43
C GLY A 220 4.06 -10.45 1.24
N VAL A 221 4.71 -10.56 2.37
CA VAL A 221 4.39 -11.53 3.42
C VAL A 221 4.25 -10.80 4.75
N ALA A 222 3.34 -11.26 5.58
CA ALA A 222 3.20 -10.74 6.93
C ALA A 222 2.87 -11.86 7.92
N ALA A 223 3.33 -11.68 9.15
CA ALA A 223 2.99 -12.53 10.28
C ALA A 223 2.47 -11.64 11.41
N THR A 224 1.23 -11.87 11.85
CA THR A 224 0.58 -11.09 12.90
C THR A 224 0.05 -11.97 14.01
N VAL A 225 0.06 -11.43 15.24
CA VAL A 225 -0.54 -12.03 16.43
C VAL A 225 -1.44 -10.99 17.06
N SER A 226 -2.72 -11.31 17.25
CA SER A 226 -3.71 -10.39 17.84
C SER A 226 -3.75 -9.01 17.13
N GLY A 227 -3.60 -8.99 15.80
CA GLY A 227 -3.66 -7.78 14.99
C GLY A 227 -2.38 -6.93 14.99
N PHE A 228 -1.29 -7.38 15.59
CA PHE A 228 0.02 -6.75 15.54
C PHE A 228 1.06 -7.72 14.98
N GLY A 229 1.97 -7.25 14.14
CA GLY A 229 3.00 -8.12 13.57
C GLY A 229 4.01 -7.41 12.68
N ILE A 230 4.74 -8.22 11.95
CA ILE A 230 5.78 -7.80 11.02
C ILE A 230 5.36 -8.06 9.58
N TYR A 231 5.92 -7.30 8.66
CA TYR A 231 5.72 -7.51 7.23
C TYR A 231 7.02 -7.29 6.45
N ALA A 232 7.08 -7.87 5.28
CA ALA A 232 8.07 -7.61 4.25
C ALA A 232 7.36 -7.53 2.89
N ASP A 233 7.49 -6.39 2.20
CA ASP A 233 6.92 -6.13 0.87
C ASP A 233 8.03 -5.88 -0.12
N TYR A 234 7.96 -6.49 -1.29
CA TYR A 234 8.86 -6.32 -2.39
C TYR A 234 8.16 -5.72 -3.60
N ALA A 235 8.69 -4.61 -4.13
CA ALA A 235 8.20 -4.01 -5.36
C ALA A 235 8.73 -4.80 -6.55
N LEU A 236 7.83 -5.37 -7.36
CA LEU A 236 8.14 -6.08 -8.59
C LEU A 236 8.48 -5.11 -9.73
N THR A 237 7.87 -3.92 -9.70
CA THR A 237 8.19 -2.84 -10.63
C THR A 237 9.30 -1.95 -10.07
N PRO A 238 10.19 -1.43 -10.92
CA PRO A 238 11.18 -0.42 -10.53
C PRO A 238 10.51 0.84 -9.96
N LEU A 239 11.23 1.55 -9.08
CA LEU A 239 10.74 2.81 -8.52
C LEU A 239 10.62 3.90 -9.58
N TYR A 240 11.58 3.96 -10.50
CA TYR A 240 11.61 4.90 -11.62
C TYR A 240 11.14 4.22 -12.90
N ARG A 241 10.60 5.00 -13.83
CA ARG A 241 10.24 4.49 -15.17
C ARG A 241 11.49 4.01 -15.91
N GLU A 242 11.30 3.09 -16.84
CA GLU A 242 12.41 2.48 -17.60
C GLU A 242 13.21 3.50 -18.42
N ASP A 243 12.54 4.55 -18.92
CA ASP A 243 13.17 5.63 -19.68
C ASP A 243 14.07 6.54 -18.83
N VAL A 244 13.97 6.47 -17.51
CA VAL A 244 14.77 7.29 -16.58
C VAL A 244 16.12 6.66 -16.23
N GLY A 245 16.34 5.38 -16.55
CA GLY A 245 17.64 4.71 -16.44
C GLY A 245 17.99 4.12 -15.09
N ASN A 246 17.14 4.24 -14.08
CA ASN A 246 17.34 3.59 -12.77
C ASN A 246 16.27 2.51 -12.52
N HIS A 247 16.69 1.24 -12.53
CA HIS A 247 15.79 0.10 -12.35
C HIS A 247 15.76 -0.46 -10.92
N GLY A 248 16.10 0.36 -9.91
CA GLY A 248 16.11 -0.06 -8.51
C GLY A 248 14.73 -0.48 -8.02
N GLN A 249 14.64 -1.71 -7.49
CA GLN A 249 13.45 -2.22 -6.82
C GLN A 249 13.53 -1.98 -5.33
N VAL A 250 12.38 -1.83 -4.67
CA VAL A 250 12.29 -1.48 -3.26
C VAL A 250 11.78 -2.65 -2.44
N LEU A 251 12.53 -3.01 -1.41
CA LEU A 251 12.11 -3.87 -0.31
C LEU A 251 11.69 -2.99 0.87
N SER A 252 10.52 -3.25 1.44
CA SER A 252 10.05 -2.59 2.66
C SER A 252 9.87 -3.63 3.75
N ILE A 253 10.49 -3.41 4.91
CA ILE A 253 10.35 -4.29 6.08
C ILE A 253 9.90 -3.44 7.26
N GLY A 254 8.91 -3.92 8.01
CA GLY A 254 8.38 -3.14 9.11
C GLY A 254 7.36 -3.87 9.96
N ILE A 255 6.59 -3.06 10.69
CA ILE A 255 5.51 -3.49 11.57
C ILE A 255 4.16 -3.11 10.98
N ARG A 256 3.14 -3.89 11.29
CA ARG A 256 1.75 -3.61 10.93
C ARG A 256 0.81 -3.88 12.10
N CYS A 257 -0.31 -3.16 12.18
CA CYS A 257 -1.32 -3.34 13.20
C CYS A 257 -2.73 -3.07 12.63
N GLY A 258 -3.76 -3.68 13.26
CA GLY A 258 -5.15 -3.52 12.86
C GLY A 258 -5.60 -4.43 11.71
N PHE A 259 -4.93 -5.58 11.48
CA PHE A 259 -5.20 -6.50 10.36
C PHE A 259 -5.82 -7.80 10.82
#